data_efd909afb31c9c7333e4ed4c5e1d223f
#
_entry.id   efd909afb31c9c7333e4ed4c5e1d223f
#
_cell.length_a   1.000
_cell.length_b   1.000
_cell.length_c   1.000
_cell.angle_alpha   90.00
_cell.angle_beta   90.00
_cell.angle_gamma   90.00
#
_symmetry.space_group_name_H-M   'P 1'
#
loop_
_entity.id
_entity.type
_entity.pdbx_description
1 polymer ?
#
loop_
_entity_poly.entity_id
_entity_poly.type
_entity_poly.pdbx_seq_one_letter_code
_entity_poly.pdbx_strand_id
1 'polypeptide(L)'
;MKSQKNEKWVYNSEIDQEVTGAGLSRKVLAYTDELMCVENHFEVGAVGALHHHPHTQITYVVAGEFEFTIGEETRVVKAGDTMLKKHGIEHGCRCLKKGILLDIFTPMREDFI
;
A
#
# COMPACT_ATOMS: atom_id res chain seq x y z
N MET A 1 -12.33 -4.32 20.36
CA MET A 1 -12.61 -4.60 18.95
C MET A 1 -11.86 -5.85 18.52
N LYS A 2 -12.51 -6.73 17.80
CA LYS A 2 -11.88 -7.97 17.35
C LYS A 2 -10.85 -7.68 16.27
N SER A 3 -9.63 -8.19 16.44
CA SER A 3 -8.58 -8.11 15.42
C SER A 3 -8.84 -9.15 14.33
N GLN A 4 -8.60 -8.77 13.07
CA GLN A 4 -8.63 -9.72 11.95
C GLN A 4 -7.32 -10.50 11.79
N LYS A 5 -6.33 -10.28 12.67
CA LYS A 5 -5.05 -11.01 12.61
C LYS A 5 -5.28 -12.52 12.63
N ASN A 6 -4.62 -13.22 11.72
CA ASN A 6 -4.71 -14.68 11.55
C ASN A 6 -6.08 -15.21 11.09
N GLU A 7 -7.01 -14.31 10.75
CA GLU A 7 -8.30 -14.75 10.19
C GLU A 7 -8.09 -15.23 8.74
N LYS A 8 -8.74 -16.35 8.40
CA LYS A 8 -8.62 -16.93 7.06
C LYS A 8 -9.36 -16.13 6.00
N TRP A 9 -10.47 -15.50 6.37
CA TRP A 9 -11.29 -14.68 5.47
C TRP A 9 -11.43 -13.29 6.07
N VAL A 10 -11.08 -12.29 5.30
CA VAL A 10 -11.25 -10.88 5.65
C VAL A 10 -11.99 -10.22 4.51
N TYR A 11 -13.21 -9.75 4.79
CA TYR A 11 -14.05 -9.11 3.80
C TYR A 11 -13.81 -7.60 3.80
N ASN A 12 -13.50 -7.06 2.64
CA ASN A 12 -13.18 -5.64 2.49
C ASN A 12 -14.28 -4.72 3.06
N SER A 13 -15.55 -5.09 2.85
CA SER A 13 -16.70 -4.31 3.31
C SER A 13 -16.82 -4.24 4.84
N GLU A 14 -16.16 -5.11 5.57
CA GLU A 14 -16.18 -5.15 7.03
C GLU A 14 -15.01 -4.41 7.67
N ILE A 15 -14.07 -3.91 6.86
CA ILE A 15 -12.90 -3.20 7.36
C ILE A 15 -13.11 -1.70 7.20
N ASP A 16 -12.94 -0.97 8.30
CA ASP A 16 -13.05 0.48 8.30
C ASP A 16 -11.85 1.09 7.59
N GLN A 17 -12.14 2.14 6.82
CA GLN A 17 -11.13 2.90 6.12
C GLN A 17 -10.49 3.91 7.08
N GLU A 18 -9.17 3.94 7.12
CA GLU A 18 -8.41 4.88 7.94
C GLU A 18 -7.85 5.98 7.05
N VAL A 19 -8.14 7.24 7.37
CA VAL A 19 -7.54 8.38 6.67
C VAL A 19 -6.10 8.53 7.13
N THR A 20 -5.15 8.47 6.18
CA THR A 20 -3.71 8.51 6.47
C THR A 20 -3.03 9.78 6.02
N GLY A 21 -3.72 10.60 5.23
CA GLY A 21 -3.20 11.87 4.73
C GLY A 21 -4.21 12.54 3.81
N ALA A 22 -3.82 13.65 3.22
CA ALA A 22 -4.66 14.39 2.27
C ALA A 22 -4.90 13.55 1.02
N GLY A 23 -6.14 13.16 0.78
CA GLY A 23 -6.53 12.32 -0.36
C GLY A 23 -6.06 10.87 -0.25
N LEU A 24 -5.66 10.44 0.94
CA LEU A 24 -5.14 9.11 1.21
C LEU A 24 -5.96 8.41 2.29
N SER A 25 -6.25 7.15 2.06
CA SER A 25 -6.83 6.28 3.08
C SER A 25 -6.38 4.85 2.87
N ARG A 26 -6.45 4.04 3.90
CA ARG A 26 -6.06 2.62 3.80
C ARG A 26 -7.01 1.71 4.56
N LYS A 27 -7.00 0.46 4.13
CA LYS A 27 -7.61 -0.65 4.85
C LYS A 27 -6.55 -1.73 5.03
N VAL A 28 -6.28 -2.13 6.26
CA VAL A 28 -5.49 -3.33 6.52
C VAL A 28 -6.42 -4.51 6.34
N LEU A 29 -6.07 -5.38 5.40
CA LEU A 29 -6.88 -6.58 5.09
C LEU A 29 -6.33 -7.80 5.81
N ALA A 30 -6.21 -8.93 5.14
CA ALA A 30 -5.71 -10.15 5.76
C ALA A 30 -4.23 -10.00 6.17
N TYR A 31 -3.88 -10.48 7.35
CA TYR A 31 -2.49 -10.46 7.79
C TYR A 31 -2.20 -11.46 8.91
N THR A 32 -0.94 -11.77 9.03
CA THR A 32 -0.33 -12.52 10.14
C THR A 32 1.01 -11.85 10.45
N ASP A 33 1.78 -12.37 11.39
CA ASP A 33 3.08 -11.77 11.75
C ASP A 33 4.04 -11.63 10.56
N GLU A 34 4.00 -12.55 9.63
CA GLU A 34 4.96 -12.65 8.53
C GLU A 34 4.50 -12.00 7.23
N LEU A 35 3.22 -11.66 7.11
CA LEU A 35 2.64 -11.22 5.85
C LEU A 35 1.43 -10.33 6.09
N MET A 36 1.34 -9.24 5.33
CA MET A 36 0.22 -8.30 5.47
C MET A 36 -0.21 -7.76 4.13
N CYS A 37 -1.52 -7.74 3.92
CA CYS A 37 -2.16 -7.16 2.75
C CYS A 37 -2.83 -5.84 3.13
N VAL A 38 -2.49 -4.76 2.42
CA VAL A 38 -3.00 -3.41 2.69
C VAL A 38 -3.51 -2.79 1.39
N GLU A 39 -4.72 -2.27 1.43
CA GLU A 39 -5.33 -1.56 0.31
C GLU A 39 -5.27 -0.06 0.57
N ASN A 40 -4.60 0.69 -0.32
CA ASN A 40 -4.44 2.13 -0.21
C ASN A 40 -5.22 2.83 -1.32
N HIS A 41 -6.03 3.81 -0.94
CA HIS A 41 -6.87 4.61 -1.83
C HIS A 41 -6.28 6.00 -2.00
N PHE A 42 -6.15 6.44 -3.26
CA PHE A 42 -5.54 7.73 -3.61
C PHE A 42 -6.49 8.56 -4.45
N GLU A 43 -6.72 9.81 -4.02
CA GLU A 43 -7.30 10.82 -4.87
C GLU A 43 -6.23 11.39 -5.81
N VAL A 44 -6.65 12.00 -6.93
CA VAL A 44 -5.72 12.64 -7.88
C VAL A 44 -4.88 13.68 -7.16
N GLY A 45 -3.57 13.64 -7.38
CA GLY A 45 -2.60 14.55 -6.77
C GLY A 45 -2.14 14.15 -5.37
N ALA A 46 -2.76 13.13 -4.77
CA ALA A 46 -2.31 12.64 -3.47
C ALA A 46 -0.88 12.08 -3.57
N VAL A 47 -0.10 12.31 -2.52
CA VAL A 47 1.32 11.96 -2.48
C VAL A 47 1.57 10.95 -1.36
N GLY A 48 2.16 9.82 -1.73
CA GLY A 48 2.81 8.92 -0.79
C GLY A 48 4.26 9.38 -0.66
N ALA A 49 4.59 10.08 0.44
CA ALA A 49 5.90 10.69 0.62
C ALA A 49 7.03 9.65 0.53
N LEU A 50 8.20 10.09 0.05
CA LEU A 50 9.40 9.26 0.04
C LEU A 50 9.70 8.80 1.47
N HIS A 51 9.85 7.51 1.64
CA HIS A 51 10.14 6.88 2.92
C HIS A 51 10.84 5.54 2.70
N HIS A 52 11.35 4.98 3.76
CA HIS A 52 11.89 3.63 3.74
C HIS A 52 11.47 2.88 5.02
N HIS A 53 11.45 1.58 4.94
CA HIS A 53 11.15 0.71 6.06
C HIS A 53 11.86 -0.63 5.87
N PRO A 54 12.05 -1.42 6.94
CA PRO A 54 12.79 -2.68 6.84
C PRO A 54 12.05 -3.80 6.09
N HIS A 55 10.81 -3.58 5.74
CA HIS A 55 9.97 -4.58 5.09
C HIS A 55 10.32 -4.72 3.61
N THR A 56 10.13 -5.92 3.07
CA THR A 56 10.07 -6.14 1.63
C THR A 56 8.62 -6.03 1.21
N GLN A 57 8.35 -5.37 0.08
CA GLN A 57 7.01 -5.02 -0.31
C GLN A 57 6.80 -5.24 -1.81
N ILE A 58 5.66 -5.83 -2.16
CA ILE A 58 5.16 -5.81 -3.53
C ILE A 58 3.94 -4.88 -3.55
N THR A 59 3.87 -4.02 -4.55
CA THR A 59 2.69 -3.21 -4.82
C THR A 59 2.08 -3.62 -6.14
N TYR A 60 0.79 -3.87 -6.15
CA TYR A 60 -0.02 -4.12 -7.34
C TYR A 60 -0.94 -2.93 -7.56
N VAL A 61 -0.90 -2.35 -8.77
CA VAL A 61 -1.80 -1.25 -9.12
C VAL A 61 -3.15 -1.85 -9.50
N VAL A 62 -4.14 -1.68 -8.62
CA VAL A 62 -5.50 -2.19 -8.86
C VAL A 62 -6.26 -1.30 -9.81
N ALA A 63 -6.12 0.02 -9.66
CA ALA A 63 -6.81 1.02 -10.47
C ALA A 63 -5.98 2.30 -10.48
N GLY A 64 -6.17 3.11 -11.53
CA GLY A 64 -5.55 4.43 -11.64
C GLY A 64 -4.16 4.39 -12.26
N GLU A 65 -3.47 5.51 -12.09
CA GLU A 65 -2.15 5.73 -12.67
C GLU A 65 -1.29 6.53 -11.70
N PHE A 66 -0.03 6.15 -11.56
CA PHE A 66 0.87 6.72 -10.55
C PHE A 66 2.24 6.99 -11.12
N GLU A 67 2.84 8.09 -10.71
CA GLU A 67 4.27 8.33 -10.88
C GLU A 67 4.95 7.76 -9.63
N PHE A 68 5.75 6.72 -9.81
CA PHE A 68 6.34 5.98 -8.69
C PHE A 68 7.86 6.11 -8.70
N THR A 69 8.44 6.39 -7.53
CA THR A 69 9.88 6.47 -7.34
C THR A 69 10.34 5.32 -6.46
N ILE A 70 11.32 4.55 -6.93
CA ILE A 70 11.97 3.47 -6.18
C ILE A 70 13.47 3.69 -6.31
N GLY A 71 14.14 3.99 -5.19
CA GLY A 71 15.54 4.36 -5.22
C GLY A 71 15.75 5.60 -6.09
N GLU A 72 16.57 5.48 -7.12
CA GLU A 72 16.90 6.59 -8.02
C GLU A 72 16.05 6.61 -9.31
N GLU A 73 15.12 5.66 -9.46
CA GLU A 73 14.29 5.56 -10.66
C GLU A 73 12.88 6.05 -10.42
N THR A 74 12.35 6.81 -11.38
CA THR A 74 10.96 7.25 -11.38
C THR A 74 10.32 6.83 -12.69
N ARG A 75 9.18 6.13 -12.59
CA ARG A 75 8.41 5.64 -13.73
C ARG A 75 6.93 5.81 -13.50
N VAL A 76 6.16 5.83 -14.58
CA VAL A 76 4.70 5.82 -14.54
C VAL A 76 4.23 4.37 -14.59
N VAL A 77 3.34 4.01 -13.67
CA VAL A 77 2.70 2.70 -13.60
C VAL A 77 1.19 2.86 -13.65
N LYS A 78 0.50 1.83 -14.13
CA LYS A 78 -0.95 1.83 -14.30
C LYS A 78 -1.54 0.50 -13.88
N ALA A 79 -2.87 0.41 -13.86
CA ALA A 79 -3.58 -0.81 -13.46
C ALA A 79 -2.99 -2.07 -14.08
N GLY A 80 -2.72 -3.05 -13.26
CA GLY A 80 -2.10 -4.33 -13.65
C GLY A 80 -0.59 -4.39 -13.47
N ASP A 81 0.08 -3.25 -13.27
CA ASP A 81 1.52 -3.24 -13.07
C ASP A 81 1.88 -3.57 -11.62
N THR A 82 3.07 -4.14 -11.43
CA THR A 82 3.60 -4.44 -10.10
C THR A 82 4.97 -3.83 -9.91
N MET A 83 5.31 -3.57 -8.65
CA MET A 83 6.59 -3.03 -8.25
C MET A 83 7.14 -3.82 -7.08
N LEU A 84 8.41 -4.15 -7.14
CA LEU A 84 9.12 -4.81 -6.03
C LEU A 84 9.98 -3.79 -5.31
N LYS A 85 9.80 -3.67 -4.01
CA LYS A 85 10.58 -2.81 -3.13
C LYS A 85 11.30 -3.68 -2.13
N LYS A 86 12.60 -3.84 -2.35
CA LYS A 86 13.44 -4.63 -1.46
C LYS A 86 13.60 -3.93 -0.12
N HIS A 87 13.93 -4.71 0.89
CA HIS A 87 14.24 -4.26 2.24
C HIS A 87 15.01 -2.93 2.26
N GLY A 88 14.46 -1.95 2.94
CA GLY A 88 15.12 -0.66 3.19
C GLY A 88 15.19 0.32 2.03
N ILE A 89 14.72 -0.02 0.84
CA ILE A 89 14.81 0.90 -0.29
C ILE A 89 13.81 2.06 -0.15
N GLU A 90 14.29 3.28 -0.42
CA GLU A 90 13.44 4.47 -0.40
C GLU A 90 12.47 4.45 -1.57
N HIS A 91 11.22 4.75 -1.31
CA HIS A 91 10.18 4.80 -2.33
C HIS A 91 9.07 5.78 -1.97
N GLY A 92 8.33 6.20 -2.98
CA GLY A 92 7.17 7.07 -2.84
C GLY A 92 6.45 7.21 -4.17
N CYS A 93 5.33 7.90 -4.15
CA CYS A 93 4.53 8.07 -5.36
C CYS A 93 3.65 9.30 -5.34
N ARG A 94 3.15 9.65 -6.53
CA ARG A 94 2.13 10.67 -6.72
C ARG A 94 1.03 10.10 -7.61
N CYS A 95 -0.21 10.25 -7.20
CA CYS A 95 -1.36 9.77 -7.95
C CYS A 95 -1.67 10.71 -9.13
N LEU A 96 -1.62 10.16 -10.33
CA LEU A 96 -1.93 10.90 -11.57
C LEU A 96 -3.40 10.75 -11.97
N LYS A 97 -3.95 9.55 -11.75
CA LYS A 97 -5.38 9.25 -11.93
C LYS A 97 -5.85 8.51 -10.70
N LYS A 98 -6.99 8.91 -10.14
CA LYS A 98 -7.58 8.30 -8.94
C LYS A 98 -7.42 6.79 -8.99
N GLY A 99 -6.92 6.21 -7.90
CA GLY A 99 -6.59 4.80 -7.94
C GLY A 99 -6.46 4.11 -6.60
N ILE A 100 -6.11 2.84 -6.72
CA ILE A 100 -5.97 1.92 -5.60
C ILE A 100 -4.67 1.15 -5.79
N LEU A 101 -3.83 1.16 -4.75
CA LEU A 101 -2.65 0.32 -4.67
C LEU A 101 -2.88 -0.77 -3.63
N LEU A 102 -2.54 -2.00 -3.98
CA LEU A 102 -2.53 -3.13 -3.07
C LEU A 102 -1.09 -3.41 -2.67
N ASP A 103 -0.78 -3.25 -1.39
CA ASP A 103 0.56 -3.47 -0.86
C ASP A 103 0.61 -4.77 -0.07
N ILE A 104 1.60 -5.60 -0.37
CA ILE A 104 1.87 -6.84 0.34
C ILE A 104 3.24 -6.70 1.02
N PHE A 105 3.25 -6.80 2.34
CA PHE A 105 4.46 -6.63 3.16
C PHE A 105 4.92 -7.93 3.79
N THR A 106 6.23 -8.10 3.90
CA THR A 106 6.86 -9.12 4.73
C THR A 106 7.97 -8.48 5.56
N PRO A 107 7.97 -8.63 6.90
CA PRO A 107 6.86 -9.06 7.76
C PRO A 107 5.72 -8.04 7.78
N MET A 108 4.76 -8.22 8.68
CA MET A 108 3.66 -7.25 8.84
C MET A 108 4.18 -5.87 9.27
N ARG A 109 3.44 -4.83 8.93
CA ARG A 109 3.68 -3.46 9.40
C ARG A 109 3.04 -3.28 10.77
N GLU A 110 3.84 -3.40 11.83
CA GLU A 110 3.34 -3.22 13.21
C GLU A 110 2.80 -1.81 13.45
N ASP A 111 3.36 -0.82 12.74
CA ASP A 111 2.94 0.56 12.82
C ASP A 111 1.56 0.84 12.21
N PHE A 112 0.97 -0.15 11.52
CA PHE A 112 -0.38 -0.03 10.96
C PHE A 112 -1.45 -0.59 11.90
N ILE A 113 -1.06 -1.24 12.98
CA ILE A 113 -1.98 -1.91 13.91
C ILE A 113 -2.12 -1.13 15.22
#